data_5b6aaae9ae625c9568925a48719982ce
#
_entry.id   5b6aaae9ae625c9568925a48719982ce
#
_cell.length_a   1.000
_cell.length_b   1.000
_cell.length_c   1.000
_cell.angle_alpha   90.00
_cell.angle_beta   90.00
_cell.angle_gamma   90.00
#
_symmetry.space_group_name_H-M   'P 1'
#
loop_
_entity.id
_entity.type
_entity.pdbx_description
1 polymer ?
#
loop_
_entity_poly.entity_id
_entity_poly.type
_entity_poly.pdbx_seq_one_letter_code
_entity_poly.pdbx_strand_id
1 'polypeptide(L)'
;MDRCLDCETLDGEIVSRRQFVQVAGIAATAVAAVTIPGVARAEEPAKPAPESLVKKLYDSLTPKQKEEVCFNWDYKDDRGLLRMHVSNNWHITDQRIAGGFFNKDQQDIIEALFWGLYSPDWQDRIKKQLKDDAGGYGKEQSIAIFGQPGTGKFEFVMTGRHLTIRCDGDSVEHAAFGGPIFYGHAASGFNEAVGHPGNVYWNQAQTANALFKMLDGKQREKALLAKAPAEAKVHFGGPDGMPAGIQVGDLTSDQKEHAQKVLATLLEPYRTSDQNEVRKCLMAQGGLDKCRLAFYRTDATGATDLGDDGEWDNWRLEGPSFVWHYRGMPHVHVWVNIADDPAVKITTRG
;
A
#
# COMPACT_ATOMS: atom_id res chain seq x y z
N MET A 1 31.61 -13.48 -5.23
CA MET A 1 30.73 -12.35 -5.62
C MET A 1 29.69 -12.94 -6.53
N ASP A 2 28.68 -13.53 -5.95
CA ASP A 2 27.60 -14.17 -6.69
C ASP A 2 26.52 -13.13 -6.94
N ARG A 3 26.25 -12.87 -8.22
CA ARG A 3 25.21 -11.94 -8.66
C ARG A 3 23.84 -12.60 -8.47
N CYS A 4 22.91 -11.86 -7.92
CA CYS A 4 21.51 -12.29 -7.79
C CYS A 4 20.91 -12.47 -9.21
N LEU A 5 20.40 -13.65 -9.53
CA LEU A 5 19.85 -14.02 -10.85
C LEU A 5 18.68 -13.12 -11.29
N ASP A 6 17.97 -12.48 -10.36
CA ASP A 6 16.84 -11.59 -10.68
C ASP A 6 17.25 -10.15 -11.05
N CYS A 7 18.54 -9.80 -10.92
CA CYS A 7 19.05 -8.47 -11.31
C CYS A 7 19.54 -8.40 -12.77
N GLU A 8 19.70 -9.52 -13.46
CA GLU A 8 20.21 -9.52 -14.84
C GLU A 8 19.15 -9.21 -15.91
N THR A 9 17.89 -9.11 -15.56
CA THR A 9 16.79 -8.79 -16.51
C THR A 9 16.46 -7.31 -16.64
N LEU A 10 17.16 -6.41 -15.94
CA LEU A 10 16.90 -4.97 -15.98
C LEU A 10 17.87 -4.16 -16.85
N ASP A 11 18.92 -4.78 -17.41
CA ASP A 11 19.81 -4.15 -18.38
C ASP A 11 19.41 -4.40 -19.86
N GLY A 12 18.16 -4.80 -20.09
CA GLY A 12 17.58 -4.88 -21.43
C GLY A 12 17.41 -3.48 -22.01
N GLU A 13 18.21 -3.12 -23.02
CA GLU A 13 18.02 -1.93 -23.84
C GLU A 13 16.54 -1.77 -24.19
N ILE A 14 16.01 -0.57 -24.00
CA ILE A 14 14.67 -0.18 -24.42
C ILE A 14 14.64 -0.24 -25.96
N VAL A 15 14.29 -1.38 -26.49
CA VAL A 15 14.08 -1.55 -27.93
C VAL A 15 12.83 -0.74 -28.30
N SER A 16 13.01 0.35 -29.04
CA SER A 16 11.91 1.18 -29.50
C SER A 16 10.94 0.36 -30.36
N ARG A 17 9.65 0.69 -30.35
CA ARG A 17 8.61 0.04 -31.18
C ARG A 17 8.96 -0.07 -32.67
N ARG A 18 9.86 0.78 -33.20
CA ARG A 18 10.35 0.74 -34.58
C ARG A 18 11.37 -0.39 -34.81
N GLN A 19 12.15 -0.78 -33.81
CA GLN A 19 13.13 -1.87 -33.94
C GLN A 19 12.48 -3.25 -33.87
N PHE A 20 11.38 -3.38 -33.12
CA PHE A 20 10.62 -4.64 -33.02
C PHE A 20 9.99 -5.05 -34.36
N VAL A 21 9.58 -4.09 -35.20
CA VAL A 21 8.95 -4.36 -36.51
C VAL A 21 9.98 -4.80 -37.57
N GLN A 22 11.27 -4.52 -37.40
CA GLN A 22 12.29 -4.89 -38.39
C GLN A 22 12.88 -6.31 -38.22
N VAL A 23 12.72 -6.95 -37.06
CA VAL A 23 13.23 -8.30 -36.79
C VAL A 23 12.23 -9.41 -37.13
N ALA A 24 10.95 -9.09 -37.32
CA ALA A 24 9.88 -10.06 -37.64
C ALA A 24 9.71 -10.37 -39.14
N GLY A 25 10.64 -9.96 -39.97
CA GLY A 25 10.46 -9.92 -41.43
C GLY A 25 11.23 -10.96 -42.25
N ILE A 26 11.61 -12.16 -41.77
CA ILE A 26 12.14 -13.23 -42.65
C ILE A 26 11.75 -14.60 -42.08
N ALA A 27 10.58 -15.11 -42.48
CA ALA A 27 10.31 -16.53 -42.74
C ALA A 27 8.86 -16.66 -43.25
N ALA A 28 8.66 -16.49 -44.57
CA ALA A 28 7.41 -16.83 -45.23
C ALA A 28 7.48 -18.24 -45.77
N THR A 29 6.78 -19.19 -45.16
CA THR A 29 6.31 -20.40 -45.81
C THR A 29 4.78 -20.32 -45.87
N ALA A 30 4.26 -20.36 -47.08
CA ALA A 30 2.86 -20.21 -47.39
C ALA A 30 2.03 -21.36 -46.80
N VAL A 31 1.12 -21.04 -45.89
CA VAL A 31 -0.08 -21.85 -45.58
C VAL A 31 -1.28 -20.94 -45.83
N ALA A 32 -2.14 -21.36 -46.74
CA ALA A 32 -3.37 -20.66 -47.02
C ALA A 32 -4.28 -20.69 -45.80
N ALA A 33 -4.37 -19.57 -45.10
CA ALA A 33 -5.28 -19.37 -43.97
C ALA A 33 -6.59 -18.77 -44.50
N VAL A 34 -7.68 -19.49 -44.30
CA VAL A 34 -9.04 -18.98 -44.40
C VAL A 34 -9.20 -17.84 -43.41
N THR A 35 -9.29 -16.61 -43.90
CA THR A 35 -9.56 -15.44 -43.07
C THR A 35 -11.02 -15.44 -42.63
N ILE A 36 -11.28 -15.84 -41.40
CA ILE A 36 -12.51 -15.47 -40.69
C ILE A 36 -12.41 -13.99 -40.40
N PRO A 37 -13.39 -13.12 -40.71
CA PRO A 37 -13.34 -11.72 -40.27
C PRO A 37 -13.40 -11.69 -38.75
N GLY A 38 -12.26 -11.50 -38.11
CA GLY A 38 -12.20 -11.23 -36.69
C GLY A 38 -12.86 -9.89 -36.43
N VAL A 39 -13.92 -9.89 -35.64
CA VAL A 39 -14.46 -8.68 -35.01
C VAL A 39 -13.31 -8.07 -34.22
N ALA A 40 -12.73 -6.98 -34.70
CA ALA A 40 -11.78 -6.18 -33.96
C ALA A 40 -12.51 -5.74 -32.70
N ARG A 41 -12.17 -6.37 -31.57
CA ARG A 41 -12.62 -5.91 -30.26
C ARG A 41 -12.03 -4.51 -30.10
N ALA A 42 -12.88 -3.49 -30.12
CA ALA A 42 -12.44 -2.13 -29.84
C ALA A 42 -11.73 -2.18 -28.47
N GLU A 43 -10.44 -1.78 -28.42
CA GLU A 43 -9.76 -1.59 -27.16
C GLU A 43 -10.59 -0.59 -26.34
N GLU A 44 -11.03 -1.00 -25.17
CA GLU A 44 -11.66 -0.06 -24.24
C GLU A 44 -10.68 1.11 -24.02
N PRO A 45 -11.17 2.36 -24.08
CA PRO A 45 -10.31 3.51 -23.84
C PRO A 45 -9.65 3.37 -22.47
N ALA A 46 -8.33 3.55 -22.44
CA ALA A 46 -7.56 3.45 -21.19
C ALA A 46 -8.19 4.35 -20.12
N LYS A 47 -8.44 3.78 -18.95
CA LYS A 47 -8.99 4.55 -17.82
C LYS A 47 -8.06 5.72 -17.51
N PRO A 48 -8.59 6.92 -17.22
CA PRO A 48 -7.75 8.07 -16.87
C PRO A 48 -6.95 7.79 -15.59
N ALA A 49 -5.70 8.25 -15.57
CA ALA A 49 -4.84 8.11 -14.39
C ALA A 49 -5.45 8.83 -13.18
N PRO A 50 -5.37 8.26 -11.97
CA PRO A 50 -5.89 8.90 -10.75
C PRO A 50 -5.44 10.35 -10.55
N GLU A 51 -4.20 10.67 -10.88
CA GLU A 51 -3.62 12.00 -10.78
C GLU A 51 -4.38 13.04 -11.62
N SER A 52 -4.79 12.65 -12.84
CA SER A 52 -5.59 13.52 -13.71
C SER A 52 -7.01 13.73 -13.18
N LEU A 53 -7.54 12.72 -12.46
CA LEU A 53 -8.84 12.79 -11.80
C LEU A 53 -8.82 13.71 -10.59
N VAL A 54 -7.71 13.82 -9.85
CA VAL A 54 -7.57 14.81 -8.76
C VAL A 54 -7.75 16.22 -9.30
N LYS A 55 -7.08 16.55 -10.43
CA LYS A 55 -7.27 17.87 -11.07
C LYS A 55 -8.71 18.07 -11.52
N LYS A 56 -9.30 17.11 -12.19
CA LYS A 56 -10.70 17.18 -12.65
C LYS A 56 -11.67 17.40 -11.50
N LEU A 57 -11.48 16.69 -10.38
CA LEU A 57 -12.27 16.92 -9.17
C LEU A 57 -12.10 18.34 -8.66
N TYR A 58 -10.87 18.78 -8.45
CA TYR A 58 -10.54 20.11 -7.95
C TYR A 58 -11.19 21.23 -8.79
N ASP A 59 -11.14 21.10 -10.13
CA ASP A 59 -11.73 22.08 -11.04
C ASP A 59 -13.27 22.08 -10.96
N SER A 60 -13.89 20.97 -10.63
CA SER A 60 -15.35 20.83 -10.53
C SER A 60 -15.94 21.33 -9.19
N LEU A 61 -15.09 21.54 -8.17
CA LEU A 61 -15.54 21.98 -6.85
C LEU A 61 -15.95 23.46 -6.88
N THR A 62 -17.10 23.74 -6.26
CA THR A 62 -17.54 25.12 -6.01
C THR A 62 -16.62 25.82 -5.00
N PRO A 63 -16.60 27.17 -4.93
CA PRO A 63 -15.81 27.88 -3.92
C PRO A 63 -16.08 27.39 -2.49
N LYS A 64 -17.36 27.19 -2.13
CA LYS A 64 -17.73 26.67 -0.82
C LYS A 64 -17.21 25.27 -0.56
N GLN A 65 -17.22 24.38 -1.56
CA GLN A 65 -16.65 23.03 -1.41
C GLN A 65 -15.13 23.09 -1.22
N LYS A 66 -14.45 23.99 -1.94
CA LYS A 66 -12.99 24.20 -1.78
C LYS A 66 -12.63 24.69 -0.38
N GLU A 67 -13.42 25.56 0.22
CA GLU A 67 -13.19 26.01 1.60
C GLU A 67 -13.22 24.87 2.61
N GLU A 68 -14.03 23.82 2.38
CA GLU A 68 -14.23 22.70 3.29
C GLU A 68 -13.22 21.54 3.10
N VAL A 69 -12.77 21.30 1.85
CA VAL A 69 -12.00 20.10 1.54
C VAL A 69 -10.65 20.38 0.83
N CYS A 70 -10.33 21.64 0.53
CA CYS A 70 -9.06 21.99 -0.09
C CYS A 70 -8.20 22.85 0.85
N PHE A 71 -6.95 22.49 1.01
CA PHE A 71 -6.04 23.09 1.96
C PHE A 71 -4.73 23.53 1.28
N ASN A 72 -4.03 24.48 1.89
CA ASN A 72 -2.67 24.78 1.49
C ASN A 72 -1.77 23.56 1.71
N TRP A 73 -0.69 23.45 0.91
CA TRP A 73 0.24 22.30 0.95
C TRP A 73 0.77 22.01 2.37
N ASP A 74 1.13 23.04 3.13
CA ASP A 74 1.71 22.90 4.47
C ASP A 74 0.69 23.17 5.59
N TYR A 75 -0.61 22.93 5.32
CA TYR A 75 -1.66 23.15 6.31
C TYR A 75 -1.45 22.25 7.54
N LYS A 76 -1.58 22.88 8.71
CA LYS A 76 -1.44 22.24 10.02
C LYS A 76 -2.62 22.59 10.90
N ASP A 77 -3.03 21.60 11.71
CA ASP A 77 -3.97 21.77 12.82
C ASP A 77 -3.43 21.03 14.06
N ASP A 78 -4.28 20.74 15.03
CA ASP A 78 -3.92 19.99 16.24
C ASP A 78 -3.40 18.57 15.96
N ARG A 79 -3.72 18.01 14.80
CA ARG A 79 -3.20 16.72 14.28
C ARG A 79 -1.78 16.84 13.69
N GLY A 80 -1.24 18.03 13.58
CA GLY A 80 0.06 18.32 12.97
C GLY A 80 -0.05 18.67 11.48
N LEU A 81 0.91 18.23 10.64
CA LEU A 81 0.85 18.40 9.18
C LEU A 81 -0.24 17.47 8.63
N LEU A 82 -1.42 18.04 8.35
CA LEU A 82 -2.63 17.26 8.13
C LEU A 82 -2.52 16.27 6.95
N ARG A 83 -1.86 16.67 5.86
CA ARG A 83 -1.66 15.77 4.72
C ARG A 83 -0.85 14.52 5.05
N MET A 84 -0.01 14.56 6.11
CA MET A 84 0.83 13.41 6.54
C MET A 84 0.26 12.69 7.76
N HIS A 85 -0.89 13.14 8.27
CA HIS A 85 -1.53 12.45 9.38
C HIS A 85 -2.11 11.10 8.94
N VAL A 86 -1.99 10.09 9.78
CA VAL A 86 -2.57 8.76 9.58
C VAL A 86 -3.14 8.25 10.90
N SER A 87 -4.32 7.65 10.85
CA SER A 87 -4.97 7.02 12.00
C SER A 87 -5.82 5.83 11.53
N ASN A 88 -6.25 4.99 12.47
CA ASN A 88 -6.97 3.75 12.16
C ASN A 88 -8.47 3.96 11.86
N ASN A 89 -9.06 5.00 12.41
CA ASN A 89 -10.48 5.30 12.23
C ASN A 89 -10.69 6.81 12.37
N TRP A 90 -10.63 7.53 11.27
CA TRP A 90 -10.71 8.98 11.29
C TRP A 90 -11.26 9.56 10.00
N HIS A 91 -11.67 10.81 10.08
CA HIS A 91 -12.14 11.58 8.95
C HIS A 91 -11.26 12.83 8.81
N ILE A 92 -10.66 13.00 7.64
CA ILE A 92 -9.80 14.16 7.38
C ILE A 92 -10.60 15.45 7.31
N THR A 93 -11.84 15.36 6.81
CA THR A 93 -12.85 16.43 6.82
C THR A 93 -14.20 15.86 7.26
N ASP A 94 -15.15 16.72 7.61
CA ASP A 94 -16.50 16.31 8.06
C ASP A 94 -17.37 15.80 6.92
N GLN A 95 -17.03 16.10 5.69
CA GLN A 95 -17.85 15.84 4.51
C GLN A 95 -17.70 14.39 4.02
N ARG A 96 -18.78 13.59 4.15
CA ARG A 96 -18.83 12.22 3.61
C ARG A 96 -19.08 12.25 2.10
N ILE A 97 -18.46 11.33 1.36
CA ILE A 97 -18.60 11.26 -0.10
C ILE A 97 -20.07 11.11 -0.49
N ALA A 98 -20.80 10.18 0.14
CA ALA A 98 -22.22 9.94 -0.13
C ALA A 98 -23.17 10.85 0.67
N GLY A 99 -22.66 11.85 1.41
CA GLY A 99 -23.44 12.69 2.32
C GLY A 99 -24.24 13.84 1.65
N GLY A 100 -24.23 13.95 0.32
CA GLY A 100 -24.92 15.01 -0.41
C GLY A 100 -24.14 16.32 -0.55
N PHE A 101 -22.93 16.43 0.02
CA PHE A 101 -22.04 17.57 -0.16
C PHE A 101 -21.44 17.62 -1.58
N PHE A 102 -21.08 16.47 -2.11
CA PHE A 102 -20.63 16.31 -3.50
C PHE A 102 -21.83 15.95 -4.39
N ASN A 103 -21.92 16.56 -5.57
CA ASN A 103 -22.88 16.17 -6.59
C ASN A 103 -22.49 14.80 -7.21
N LYS A 104 -23.38 14.22 -8.02
CA LYS A 104 -23.17 12.89 -8.58
C LYS A 104 -21.90 12.79 -9.44
N ASP A 105 -21.63 13.78 -10.29
CA ASP A 105 -20.45 13.79 -11.15
C ASP A 105 -19.16 13.85 -10.31
N GLN A 106 -19.15 14.62 -9.23
CA GLN A 106 -18.01 14.70 -8.30
C GLN A 106 -17.81 13.36 -7.56
N GLN A 107 -18.90 12.74 -7.11
CA GLN A 107 -18.83 11.40 -6.47
C GLN A 107 -18.27 10.37 -7.44
N ASP A 108 -18.67 10.40 -8.71
CA ASP A 108 -18.18 9.46 -9.74
C ASP A 108 -16.68 9.68 -10.03
N ILE A 109 -16.20 10.93 -10.02
CA ILE A 109 -14.77 11.22 -10.15
C ILE A 109 -14.01 10.69 -8.94
N ILE A 110 -14.49 10.92 -7.71
CA ILE A 110 -13.85 10.43 -6.48
C ILE A 110 -13.82 8.89 -6.48
N GLU A 111 -14.89 8.25 -6.89
CA GLU A 111 -14.97 6.80 -6.99
C GLU A 111 -13.97 6.24 -8.02
N ALA A 112 -13.92 6.83 -9.21
CA ALA A 112 -12.98 6.42 -10.26
C ALA A 112 -11.51 6.61 -9.83
N LEU A 113 -11.20 7.71 -9.13
CA LEU A 113 -9.90 7.96 -8.53
C LEU A 113 -9.54 6.86 -7.52
N PHE A 114 -10.43 6.59 -6.56
CA PHE A 114 -10.23 5.58 -5.53
C PHE A 114 -9.93 4.20 -6.13
N TRP A 115 -10.78 3.73 -7.05
CA TRP A 115 -10.58 2.43 -7.69
C TRP A 115 -9.35 2.36 -8.58
N GLY A 116 -8.89 3.50 -9.09
CA GLY A 116 -7.65 3.61 -9.85
C GLY A 116 -6.36 3.43 -9.02
N LEU A 117 -6.43 3.56 -7.69
CA LEU A 117 -5.29 3.33 -6.78
C LEU A 117 -5.11 1.85 -6.42
N TYR A 118 -6.12 1.01 -6.67
CA TYR A 118 -6.07 -0.41 -6.38
C TYR A 118 -5.85 -1.25 -7.63
N SER A 119 -5.18 -2.38 -7.44
CA SER A 119 -5.11 -3.43 -8.46
C SER A 119 -6.53 -3.90 -8.82
N PRO A 120 -6.85 -4.09 -10.12
CA PRO A 120 -8.14 -4.61 -10.54
C PRO A 120 -8.54 -5.92 -9.84
N ASP A 121 -7.58 -6.81 -9.59
CA ASP A 121 -7.79 -8.11 -8.94
C ASP A 121 -8.19 -7.98 -7.46
N TRP A 122 -7.93 -6.83 -6.86
CA TRP A 122 -8.24 -6.57 -5.45
C TRP A 122 -9.52 -5.78 -5.24
N GLN A 123 -10.10 -5.18 -6.27
CA GLN A 123 -11.25 -4.27 -6.11
C GLN A 123 -12.45 -4.94 -5.43
N ASP A 124 -12.74 -6.22 -5.72
CA ASP A 124 -13.86 -6.91 -5.07
C ASP A 124 -13.58 -7.22 -3.59
N ARG A 125 -12.34 -7.48 -3.22
CA ARG A 125 -11.94 -7.61 -1.80
C ARG A 125 -12.07 -6.28 -1.07
N ILE A 126 -11.64 -5.18 -1.68
CA ILE A 126 -11.78 -3.83 -1.11
C ILE A 126 -13.26 -3.44 -0.98
N LYS A 127 -14.11 -3.75 -1.97
CA LYS A 127 -15.57 -3.56 -1.85
C LYS A 127 -16.15 -4.32 -0.67
N LYS A 128 -15.72 -5.58 -0.47
CA LYS A 128 -16.13 -6.38 0.69
C LYS A 128 -15.69 -5.73 1.99
N GLN A 129 -14.42 -5.33 2.11
CA GLN A 129 -13.89 -4.65 3.29
C GLN A 129 -14.73 -3.39 3.62
N LEU A 130 -14.95 -2.51 2.64
CA LEU A 130 -15.74 -1.29 2.85
C LEU A 130 -17.20 -1.59 3.25
N LYS A 131 -17.77 -2.67 2.72
CA LYS A 131 -19.14 -3.07 3.07
C LYS A 131 -19.22 -3.54 4.52
N ASP A 132 -18.30 -4.39 4.94
CA ASP A 132 -18.28 -4.97 6.28
C ASP A 132 -17.97 -3.90 7.35
N ASP A 133 -16.96 -3.07 7.10
CA ASP A 133 -16.49 -2.07 8.06
C ASP A 133 -17.35 -0.80 8.12
N ALA A 134 -17.91 -0.37 6.98
CA ALA A 134 -18.50 0.96 6.82
C ALA A 134 -19.87 0.95 6.11
N GLY A 135 -20.43 -0.21 5.86
CA GLY A 135 -21.70 -0.35 5.14
C GLY A 135 -21.61 -0.05 3.64
N GLY A 136 -20.42 0.18 3.09
CA GLY A 136 -20.10 0.37 1.67
C GLY A 136 -19.32 1.65 1.38
N TYR A 137 -18.88 1.76 0.13
CA TYR A 137 -18.13 2.91 -0.36
C TYR A 137 -18.92 4.23 -0.19
N GLY A 138 -18.21 5.28 0.18
CA GLY A 138 -18.71 6.66 0.28
C GLY A 138 -19.45 7.00 1.57
N LYS A 139 -19.89 6.00 2.37
CA LYS A 139 -20.69 6.24 3.56
C LYS A 139 -19.90 6.81 4.73
N GLU A 140 -18.71 6.26 4.98
CA GLU A 140 -17.83 6.67 6.08
C GLU A 140 -16.49 7.25 5.58
N GLN A 141 -16.37 7.49 4.28
CA GLN A 141 -15.15 8.05 3.72
C GLN A 141 -15.31 9.57 3.54
N SER A 142 -14.23 10.29 3.88
CA SER A 142 -14.04 11.72 3.62
C SER A 142 -12.76 11.96 2.85
N ILE A 143 -12.66 13.13 2.20
CA ILE A 143 -11.50 13.48 1.38
C ILE A 143 -10.95 14.84 1.73
N ALA A 144 -9.67 15.05 1.42
CA ALA A 144 -9.06 16.38 1.34
C ALA A 144 -8.14 16.46 0.11
N ILE A 145 -7.98 17.68 -0.41
CA ILE A 145 -7.01 17.98 -1.47
C ILE A 145 -6.08 19.06 -0.93
N PHE A 146 -4.79 18.82 -1.00
CA PHE A 146 -3.75 19.76 -0.59
C PHE A 146 -3.02 20.31 -1.80
N GLY A 147 -2.65 21.60 -1.73
CA GLY A 147 -1.91 22.26 -2.80
C GLY A 147 -2.76 22.59 -4.03
N GLN A 148 -2.17 22.53 -5.23
CA GLN A 148 -2.80 22.98 -6.46
C GLN A 148 -2.66 21.96 -7.59
N PRO A 149 -3.61 21.02 -7.74
CA PRO A 149 -3.58 20.03 -8.80
C PRO A 149 -3.48 20.66 -10.19
N GLY A 150 -2.53 20.18 -11.00
CA GLY A 150 -2.31 20.60 -12.39
C GLY A 150 -1.39 21.79 -12.60
N THR A 151 -1.03 22.55 -11.57
CA THR A 151 -0.12 23.71 -11.67
C THR A 151 1.04 23.68 -10.68
N GLY A 152 1.00 22.85 -9.68
CA GLY A 152 1.99 22.72 -8.62
C GLY A 152 1.87 21.41 -7.88
N LYS A 153 2.54 21.32 -6.74
CA LYS A 153 2.41 20.17 -5.84
C LYS A 153 0.97 20.00 -5.38
N PHE A 154 0.52 18.77 -5.35
CA PHE A 154 -0.79 18.41 -4.84
C PHE A 154 -0.76 17.05 -4.13
N GLU A 155 -1.70 16.84 -3.25
CA GLU A 155 -1.97 15.56 -2.65
C GLU A 155 -3.47 15.39 -2.39
N PHE A 156 -4.04 14.29 -2.83
CA PHE A 156 -5.36 13.83 -2.47
C PHE A 156 -5.24 12.80 -1.36
N VAL A 157 -6.03 12.96 -0.31
CA VAL A 157 -6.09 12.02 0.81
C VAL A 157 -7.52 11.59 1.01
N MET A 158 -7.77 10.28 1.06
CA MET A 158 -9.07 9.71 1.45
C MET A 158 -8.90 8.94 2.76
N THR A 159 -9.81 9.19 3.68
CA THR A 159 -9.82 8.56 5.00
C THR A 159 -11.18 7.99 5.34
N GLY A 160 -11.22 7.12 6.33
CA GLY A 160 -12.44 6.50 6.83
C GLY A 160 -12.11 5.40 7.84
N ARG A 161 -13.11 4.61 8.18
CA ARG A 161 -12.87 3.42 8.99
C ARG A 161 -11.99 2.44 8.23
N HIS A 162 -10.86 2.06 8.83
CA HIS A 162 -9.84 1.17 8.26
C HIS A 162 -9.30 1.63 6.90
N LEU A 163 -9.20 2.95 6.70
CA LEU A 163 -8.73 3.51 5.44
C LEU A 163 -7.98 4.83 5.63
N THR A 164 -6.75 4.89 5.15
CA THR A 164 -6.04 6.10 4.74
C THR A 164 -5.27 5.79 3.48
N ILE A 165 -5.65 6.38 2.36
CA ILE A 165 -5.00 6.20 1.05
C ILE A 165 -4.76 7.55 0.39
N ARG A 166 -3.75 7.65 -0.49
CA ARG A 166 -3.27 8.91 -1.03
C ARG A 166 -3.03 8.84 -2.53
N CYS A 167 -3.02 10.02 -3.17
CA CYS A 167 -2.63 10.20 -4.56
C CYS A 167 -2.00 11.59 -4.70
N ASP A 168 -0.70 11.66 -4.90
CA ASP A 168 0.07 12.91 -4.87
C ASP A 168 0.74 13.25 -6.22
N GLY A 169 0.76 12.32 -7.18
CA GLY A 169 1.39 12.52 -8.47
C GLY A 169 2.88 12.87 -8.35
N ASP A 170 3.61 12.13 -7.52
CA ASP A 170 5.03 12.31 -7.20
C ASP A 170 5.35 13.69 -6.56
N SER A 171 4.35 14.35 -5.96
CA SER A 171 4.54 15.67 -5.32
C SER A 171 5.24 15.57 -3.97
N VAL A 172 5.12 14.43 -3.28
CA VAL A 172 5.82 14.15 -2.03
C VAL A 172 7.12 13.41 -2.36
N GLU A 173 8.16 14.21 -2.59
CA GLU A 173 9.49 13.67 -2.89
C GLU A 173 9.92 12.63 -1.83
N HIS A 174 10.54 11.55 -2.28
CA HIS A 174 11.11 10.50 -1.42
C HIS A 174 10.12 9.57 -0.70
N ALA A 175 8.81 9.78 -0.76
CA ALA A 175 7.84 8.97 -0.05
C ALA A 175 6.99 8.12 -1.00
N ALA A 176 6.92 6.82 -0.78
CA ALA A 176 5.98 5.97 -1.48
C ALA A 176 4.54 6.27 -1.04
N PHE A 177 3.58 6.05 -1.95
CA PHE A 177 2.16 6.36 -1.76
C PHE A 177 1.84 7.83 -1.48
N GLY A 178 2.80 8.74 -1.60
CA GLY A 178 2.65 10.13 -1.16
C GLY A 178 2.71 10.31 0.37
N GLY A 179 3.04 9.28 1.13
CA GLY A 179 3.15 9.32 2.58
C GLY A 179 2.58 8.10 3.30
N PRO A 180 2.41 8.16 4.64
CA PRO A 180 1.93 7.03 5.41
C PRO A 180 0.50 6.66 5.05
N ILE A 181 0.22 5.36 4.91
CA ILE A 181 -1.11 4.80 4.66
C ILE A 181 -1.53 3.84 5.76
N PHE A 182 -2.82 3.63 5.86
CA PHE A 182 -3.43 2.68 6.78
C PHE A 182 -4.55 1.91 6.10
N TYR A 183 -4.63 0.61 6.36
CA TYR A 183 -5.74 -0.23 5.98
C TYR A 183 -6.02 -1.30 7.03
N GLY A 184 -7.21 -1.87 7.01
CA GLY A 184 -7.61 -2.91 7.93
C GLY A 184 -8.93 -3.54 7.55
N HIS A 185 -9.39 -4.51 8.34
CA HIS A 185 -10.67 -5.17 8.13
C HIS A 185 -11.13 -5.87 9.42
N ALA A 186 -12.37 -5.61 9.82
CA ALA A 186 -13.09 -6.34 10.87
C ALA A 186 -14.24 -7.13 10.23
N ALA A 187 -13.95 -8.34 9.72
CA ALA A 187 -14.87 -9.11 8.88
C ALA A 187 -16.11 -9.64 9.63
N SER A 188 -15.98 -9.91 10.94
CA SER A 188 -17.06 -10.47 11.75
C SER A 188 -17.27 -9.73 13.09
N GLY A 189 -16.78 -8.50 13.18
CA GLY A 189 -16.82 -7.72 14.41
C GLY A 189 -15.42 -7.34 14.87
N PHE A 190 -15.16 -7.38 16.19
CA PHE A 190 -13.89 -6.92 16.74
C PHE A 190 -12.94 -8.04 17.14
N ASN A 191 -13.42 -9.28 17.20
CA ASN A 191 -12.62 -10.46 17.54
C ASN A 191 -12.85 -11.54 16.49
N GLU A 192 -11.83 -11.78 15.68
CA GLU A 192 -11.90 -12.75 14.60
C GLU A 192 -11.01 -13.95 14.91
N ALA A 193 -11.52 -15.15 14.63
CA ALA A 193 -10.70 -16.35 14.68
C ALA A 193 -9.60 -16.28 13.61
N VAL A 194 -8.46 -16.89 13.92
CA VAL A 194 -7.37 -17.08 12.98
C VAL A 194 -7.88 -17.68 11.67
N GLY A 195 -7.42 -17.14 10.56
CA GLY A 195 -7.81 -17.63 9.24
C GLY A 195 -9.27 -17.39 8.88
N HIS A 196 -9.96 -16.44 9.54
CA HIS A 196 -11.34 -16.11 9.22
C HIS A 196 -11.52 -15.88 7.72
N PRO A 197 -12.31 -16.70 7.00
CA PRO A 197 -12.35 -16.69 5.53
C PRO A 197 -12.93 -15.39 4.96
N GLY A 198 -13.58 -14.59 5.81
CA GLY A 198 -14.13 -13.30 5.47
C GLY A 198 -13.10 -12.18 5.43
N ASN A 199 -11.94 -12.31 6.13
CA ASN A 199 -10.94 -11.24 6.19
C ASN A 199 -10.12 -11.16 4.90
N VAL A 200 -10.17 -10.00 4.24
CA VAL A 200 -9.57 -9.82 2.91
C VAL A 200 -8.05 -9.74 2.93
N TYR A 201 -7.44 -9.41 4.07
CA TYR A 201 -5.99 -9.25 4.23
C TYR A 201 -5.31 -10.40 4.99
N TRP A 202 -6.05 -11.45 5.35
CA TRP A 202 -5.49 -12.53 6.17
C TRP A 202 -4.37 -13.30 5.48
N ASN A 203 -4.39 -13.36 4.14
CA ASN A 203 -3.31 -13.94 3.35
C ASN A 203 -1.93 -13.30 3.62
N GLN A 204 -1.88 -12.04 4.01
CA GLN A 204 -0.64 -11.34 4.37
C GLN A 204 -0.04 -11.93 5.66
N ALA A 205 -0.87 -12.17 6.68
CA ALA A 205 -0.45 -12.85 7.90
C ALA A 205 0.00 -14.30 7.62
N GLN A 206 -0.78 -15.06 6.84
CA GLN A 206 -0.46 -16.45 6.50
C GLN A 206 0.87 -16.55 5.76
N THR A 207 1.17 -15.64 4.81
CA THR A 207 2.43 -15.65 4.08
C THR A 207 3.61 -15.34 5.00
N ALA A 208 3.46 -14.36 5.93
CA ALA A 208 4.48 -14.06 6.92
C ALA A 208 4.70 -15.21 7.91
N ASN A 209 3.62 -15.86 8.38
CA ASN A 209 3.70 -17.02 9.26
C ASN A 209 4.36 -18.24 8.58
N ALA A 210 4.15 -18.43 7.28
CA ALA A 210 4.85 -19.48 6.53
C ALA A 210 6.37 -19.24 6.56
N LEU A 211 6.82 -17.97 6.42
CA LEU A 211 8.24 -17.63 6.59
C LEU A 211 8.73 -17.94 8.02
N PHE A 212 7.96 -17.58 9.06
CA PHE A 212 8.34 -17.90 10.44
C PHE A 212 8.51 -19.41 10.66
N LYS A 213 7.65 -20.23 10.08
CA LYS A 213 7.73 -21.71 10.17
C LYS A 213 8.98 -22.27 9.49
N MET A 214 9.55 -21.58 8.50
CA MET A 214 10.82 -21.96 7.84
C MET A 214 12.06 -21.62 8.68
N LEU A 215 11.96 -20.77 9.71
CA LEU A 215 13.09 -20.37 10.53
C LEU A 215 13.56 -21.50 11.43
N ASP A 216 14.89 -21.66 11.58
CA ASP A 216 15.47 -22.56 12.59
C ASP A 216 15.35 -21.97 14.01
N GLY A 217 15.77 -22.75 15.04
CA GLY A 217 15.65 -22.35 16.43
C GLY A 217 16.33 -21.03 16.76
N LYS A 218 17.57 -20.81 16.26
CA LYS A 218 18.33 -19.58 16.49
C LYS A 218 17.75 -18.37 15.74
N GLN A 219 17.24 -18.61 14.56
CA GLN A 219 16.55 -17.60 13.78
C GLN A 219 15.23 -17.18 14.45
N ARG A 220 14.45 -18.16 14.98
CA ARG A 220 13.21 -17.88 15.73
C ARG A 220 13.48 -17.08 16.99
N GLU A 221 14.56 -17.37 17.74
CA GLU A 221 14.95 -16.58 18.92
C GLU A 221 15.18 -15.12 18.58
N LYS A 222 15.74 -14.80 17.38
CA LYS A 222 15.92 -13.43 16.91
C LYS A 222 14.63 -12.80 16.40
N ALA A 223 13.79 -13.58 15.72
CA ALA A 223 12.60 -13.08 15.05
C ALA A 223 11.43 -12.88 16.00
N LEU A 224 11.32 -13.66 17.08
CA LEU A 224 10.20 -13.65 18.01
C LEU A 224 10.51 -12.78 19.23
N LEU A 225 9.85 -11.63 19.30
CA LEU A 225 10.00 -10.67 20.37
C LEU A 225 8.88 -10.78 21.39
N ALA A 226 9.17 -10.38 22.63
CA ALA A 226 8.23 -10.50 23.74
C ALA A 226 6.98 -9.61 23.55
N LYS A 227 7.15 -8.38 23.04
CA LYS A 227 6.10 -7.37 23.01
C LYS A 227 6.15 -6.53 21.74
N ALA A 228 4.99 -6.30 21.12
CA ALA A 228 4.86 -5.41 19.97
C ALA A 228 5.05 -3.94 20.37
N PRO A 229 5.59 -3.10 19.48
CA PRO A 229 5.48 -1.66 19.65
C PRO A 229 4.02 -1.22 19.47
N ALA A 230 3.69 0.02 19.90
CA ALA A 230 2.42 0.62 19.57
C ALA A 230 2.24 0.61 18.02
N GLU A 231 1.09 0.17 17.55
CA GLU A 231 0.85 -0.06 16.10
C GLU A 231 1.03 1.21 15.26
N ALA A 232 0.59 2.35 15.76
CA ALA A 232 0.74 3.65 15.09
C ALA A 232 2.18 4.21 15.08
N LYS A 233 3.12 3.53 15.77
CA LYS A 233 4.53 3.97 15.83
C LYS A 233 5.28 3.50 14.57
N VAL A 234 5.07 4.20 13.46
CA VAL A 234 5.66 3.90 12.15
C VAL A 234 6.62 4.99 11.64
N HIS A 235 7.21 5.77 12.55
CA HIS A 235 8.29 6.68 12.19
C HIS A 235 9.57 5.88 11.87
N PHE A 236 10.40 6.43 11.00
CA PHE A 236 11.67 5.80 10.61
C PHE A 236 12.68 5.85 11.74
N GLY A 237 13.29 4.72 12.05
CA GLY A 237 14.39 4.61 12.99
C GLY A 237 15.76 4.95 12.40
N GLY A 238 15.85 4.96 11.08
CA GLY A 238 17.12 5.01 10.37
C GLY A 238 17.97 3.74 10.60
N PRO A 239 19.21 3.72 10.10
CA PRO A 239 20.07 2.54 10.21
C PRO A 239 20.40 2.16 11.66
N ASP A 240 20.56 3.15 12.54
CA ASP A 240 20.97 2.97 13.94
C ASP A 240 19.79 2.75 14.90
N GLY A 241 18.60 3.11 14.49
CA GLY A 241 17.35 3.00 15.27
C GLY A 241 16.48 1.80 14.94
N MET A 242 16.99 0.85 14.17
CA MET A 242 16.20 -0.32 13.76
C MET A 242 15.88 -1.22 14.96
N PRO A 243 14.61 -1.69 15.07
CA PRO A 243 14.20 -2.56 16.15
C PRO A 243 14.90 -3.91 16.10
N ALA A 244 14.80 -4.67 17.20
CA ALA A 244 15.20 -6.06 17.22
C ALA A 244 14.34 -6.87 16.20
N GLY A 245 14.85 -8.01 15.78
CA GLY A 245 14.25 -8.89 14.77
C GLY A 245 15.33 -9.60 13.99
N ILE A 246 14.95 -10.55 13.14
CA ILE A 246 15.90 -11.21 12.25
C ILE A 246 16.11 -10.35 11.00
N GLN A 247 17.37 -10.11 10.65
CA GLN A 247 17.68 -9.40 9.40
C GLN A 247 17.44 -10.35 8.21
N VAL A 248 16.73 -9.87 7.19
CA VAL A 248 16.41 -10.67 6.00
C VAL A 248 17.70 -11.09 5.30
N GLY A 249 18.75 -10.25 5.30
CA GLY A 249 20.06 -10.58 4.77
C GLY A 249 20.73 -11.80 5.42
N ASP A 250 20.37 -12.15 6.66
CA ASP A 250 20.90 -13.32 7.40
C ASP A 250 20.14 -14.61 7.12
N LEU A 251 19.08 -14.57 6.32
CA LEU A 251 18.25 -15.71 5.97
C LEU A 251 18.93 -16.59 4.89
N THR A 252 18.52 -17.85 4.82
CA THR A 252 18.92 -18.74 3.70
C THR A 252 18.26 -18.30 2.39
N SER A 253 18.73 -18.80 1.25
CA SER A 253 18.17 -18.48 -0.08
C SER A 253 16.66 -18.71 -0.14
N ASP A 254 16.19 -19.88 0.30
CA ASP A 254 14.77 -20.24 0.26
C ASP A 254 13.92 -19.35 1.18
N GLN A 255 14.47 -18.99 2.34
CA GLN A 255 13.81 -18.05 3.26
C GLN A 255 13.77 -16.62 2.69
N LYS A 256 14.84 -16.19 1.99
CA LYS A 256 14.85 -14.88 1.29
C LYS A 256 13.85 -14.84 0.15
N GLU A 257 13.74 -15.90 -0.64
CA GLU A 257 12.71 -16.02 -1.67
C GLU A 257 11.31 -15.89 -1.03
N HIS A 258 11.09 -16.55 0.11
CA HIS A 258 9.81 -16.41 0.82
C HIS A 258 9.60 -15.00 1.39
N ALA A 259 10.65 -14.30 1.85
CA ALA A 259 10.56 -12.90 2.27
C ALA A 259 10.16 -11.97 1.10
N GLN A 260 10.68 -12.23 -0.12
CA GLN A 260 10.22 -11.55 -1.33
C GLN A 260 8.72 -11.82 -1.61
N LYS A 261 8.26 -13.05 -1.36
CA LYS A 261 6.86 -13.40 -1.49
C LYS A 261 5.98 -12.67 -0.45
N VAL A 262 6.47 -12.51 0.79
CA VAL A 262 5.78 -11.67 1.79
C VAL A 262 5.63 -10.24 1.26
N LEU A 263 6.72 -9.62 0.78
CA LEU A 263 6.66 -8.27 0.20
C LEU A 263 5.69 -8.20 -0.98
N ALA A 264 5.73 -9.17 -1.90
CA ALA A 264 4.82 -9.21 -3.03
C ALA A 264 3.35 -9.24 -2.59
N THR A 265 3.02 -10.10 -1.60
CA THR A 265 1.66 -10.21 -1.04
C THR A 265 1.18 -8.92 -0.36
N LEU A 266 2.09 -8.16 0.27
CA LEU A 266 1.78 -6.85 0.84
C LEU A 266 1.44 -5.81 -0.24
N LEU A 267 2.08 -5.90 -1.40
CA LEU A 267 1.93 -4.96 -2.51
C LEU A 267 0.75 -5.28 -3.45
N GLU A 268 0.27 -6.52 -3.46
CA GLU A 268 -0.82 -6.99 -4.35
C GLU A 268 -2.06 -6.07 -4.39
N PRO A 269 -2.51 -5.44 -3.28
CA PRO A 269 -3.68 -4.59 -3.31
C PRO A 269 -3.56 -3.35 -4.20
N TYR A 270 -2.35 -2.85 -4.42
CA TYR A 270 -2.09 -1.55 -5.03
C TYR A 270 -1.82 -1.64 -6.52
N ARG A 271 -2.02 -0.53 -7.24
CA ARG A 271 -1.69 -0.41 -8.67
C ARG A 271 -0.17 -0.57 -8.89
N THR A 272 0.20 -0.99 -10.10
CA THR A 272 1.60 -1.30 -10.45
C THR A 272 2.57 -0.12 -10.24
N SER A 273 2.14 1.13 -10.51
CA SER A 273 2.98 2.31 -10.26
C SER A 273 3.40 2.43 -8.80
N ASP A 274 2.45 2.29 -7.87
CA ASP A 274 2.72 2.41 -6.43
C ASP A 274 3.55 1.22 -5.91
N GLN A 275 3.32 0.02 -6.45
CA GLN A 275 4.18 -1.13 -6.17
C GLN A 275 5.63 -0.87 -6.59
N ASN A 276 5.84 -0.28 -7.77
CA ASN A 276 7.18 0.04 -8.29
C ASN A 276 7.84 1.15 -7.46
N GLU A 277 7.07 2.14 -7.02
CA GLU A 277 7.56 3.19 -6.13
C GLU A 277 8.06 2.63 -4.80
N VAL A 278 7.28 1.74 -4.16
CA VAL A 278 7.72 1.04 -2.94
C VAL A 278 9.01 0.26 -3.18
N ARG A 279 9.12 -0.48 -4.29
CA ARG A 279 10.34 -1.22 -4.63
C ARG A 279 11.52 -0.28 -4.84
N LYS A 280 11.33 0.85 -5.52
CA LYS A 280 12.35 1.89 -5.72
C LYS A 280 12.85 2.44 -4.38
N CYS A 281 11.93 2.84 -3.49
CA CYS A 281 12.29 3.30 -2.14
C CYS A 281 13.06 2.23 -1.35
N LEU A 282 12.61 0.98 -1.41
CA LEU A 282 13.28 -0.14 -0.75
C LEU A 282 14.70 -0.36 -1.29
N MET A 283 14.88 -0.32 -2.59
CA MET A 283 16.21 -0.48 -3.22
C MET A 283 17.16 0.67 -2.85
N ALA A 284 16.68 1.91 -2.77
CA ALA A 284 17.49 3.07 -2.39
C ALA A 284 18.10 2.92 -1.00
N GLN A 285 17.42 2.26 -0.08
CA GLN A 285 17.90 2.00 1.29
C GLN A 285 18.66 0.68 1.47
N GLY A 286 18.98 -0.02 0.37
CA GLY A 286 19.80 -1.24 0.37
C GLY A 286 19.02 -2.55 0.23
N GLY A 287 17.76 -2.46 -0.19
CA GLY A 287 16.90 -3.60 -0.50
C GLY A 287 16.34 -4.33 0.72
N LEU A 288 15.58 -5.39 0.44
CA LEU A 288 14.93 -6.20 1.48
C LEU A 288 15.94 -6.82 2.46
N ASP A 289 17.15 -7.12 2.03
CA ASP A 289 18.22 -7.66 2.88
C ASP A 289 18.59 -6.75 4.05
N LYS A 290 18.34 -5.45 3.97
CA LYS A 290 18.52 -4.48 5.06
C LYS A 290 17.35 -4.41 6.02
N CYS A 291 16.22 -4.97 5.66
CA CYS A 291 15.05 -5.03 6.53
C CYS A 291 15.21 -6.10 7.61
N ARG A 292 14.47 -5.91 8.69
CA ARG A 292 14.29 -6.89 9.78
C ARG A 292 12.84 -7.34 9.82
N LEU A 293 12.66 -8.62 10.12
CA LEU A 293 11.35 -9.22 10.34
C LEU A 293 11.23 -9.57 11.81
N ALA A 294 10.17 -9.11 12.45
CA ALA A 294 9.84 -9.39 13.85
C ALA A 294 8.41 -9.89 13.99
N PHE A 295 8.23 -10.91 14.80
CA PHE A 295 6.95 -11.43 15.26
C PHE A 295 6.83 -11.17 16.77
N TYR A 296 5.63 -11.00 17.27
CA TYR A 296 5.43 -10.56 18.66
C TYR A 296 4.55 -11.54 19.43
N ARG A 297 4.97 -11.87 20.67
CA ARG A 297 4.21 -12.73 21.58
C ARG A 297 2.99 -12.04 22.17
N THR A 298 3.11 -10.76 22.44
CA THR A 298 2.03 -9.95 23.01
C THR A 298 1.87 -8.65 22.23
N ASP A 299 0.69 -8.05 22.37
CA ASP A 299 0.40 -6.70 21.86
C ASP A 299 1.23 -5.62 22.58
N ALA A 300 0.99 -4.35 22.21
CA ALA A 300 1.68 -3.21 22.83
C ALA A 300 1.37 -3.02 24.32
N THR A 301 0.30 -3.59 24.85
CA THR A 301 -0.03 -3.56 26.28
C THR A 301 0.69 -4.66 27.06
N GLY A 302 1.06 -5.74 26.39
CA GLY A 302 1.62 -6.94 26.99
C GLY A 302 0.56 -7.89 27.55
N ALA A 303 -0.71 -7.69 27.22
CA ALA A 303 -1.83 -8.41 27.82
C ALA A 303 -2.35 -9.55 26.92
N THR A 304 -2.22 -9.43 25.61
CA THR A 304 -2.78 -10.41 24.66
C THR A 304 -1.70 -11.34 24.18
N ASP A 305 -1.89 -12.66 24.34
CA ASP A 305 -1.07 -13.68 23.69
C ASP A 305 -1.46 -13.77 22.23
N LEU A 306 -0.49 -13.59 21.34
CA LEU A 306 -0.69 -13.49 19.90
C LEU A 306 -0.27 -14.73 19.13
N GLY A 307 0.00 -15.83 19.81
CA GLY A 307 0.52 -17.05 19.18
C GLY A 307 0.03 -18.35 19.84
N ASP A 308 -1.01 -18.31 20.64
CA ASP A 308 -1.54 -19.44 21.38
C ASP A 308 -2.15 -20.53 20.46
N ASP A 309 -2.60 -20.14 19.26
CA ASP A 309 -3.13 -21.02 18.23
C ASP A 309 -2.06 -21.50 17.21
N GLY A 310 -0.79 -21.09 17.38
CA GLY A 310 0.32 -21.44 16.51
C GLY A 310 0.52 -20.52 15.31
N GLU A 311 -0.23 -19.42 15.23
CA GLU A 311 -0.05 -18.36 14.27
C GLU A 311 0.34 -17.05 14.99
N TRP A 312 1.27 -16.31 14.40
CA TRP A 312 1.69 -15.02 14.95
C TRP A 312 0.89 -13.91 14.30
N ASP A 313 -0.07 -13.35 15.02
CA ASP A 313 -1.01 -12.37 14.50
C ASP A 313 -0.40 -11.00 14.31
N ASN A 314 0.62 -10.63 15.11
CA ASN A 314 1.29 -9.36 14.98
C ASN A 314 2.73 -9.55 14.54
N TRP A 315 3.10 -8.83 13.51
CA TRP A 315 4.45 -8.86 12.96
C TRP A 315 4.80 -7.53 12.28
N ARG A 316 6.06 -7.29 12.08
CA ARG A 316 6.56 -6.09 11.42
C ARG A 316 7.71 -6.44 10.48
N LEU A 317 7.70 -5.86 9.29
CA LEU A 317 8.82 -5.77 8.38
C LEU A 317 9.31 -4.33 8.40
N GLU A 318 10.57 -4.11 8.80
CA GLU A 318 11.09 -2.77 9.01
C GLU A 318 12.52 -2.62 8.48
N GLY A 319 12.76 -1.57 7.69
CA GLY A 319 14.06 -1.14 7.18
C GLY A 319 14.42 0.26 7.68
N PRO A 320 15.54 0.84 7.23
CA PRO A 320 15.96 2.18 7.64
C PRO A 320 14.90 3.27 7.43
N SER A 321 14.18 3.20 6.31
CA SER A 321 13.06 4.08 5.95
C SER A 321 11.86 3.29 5.39
N PHE A 322 11.65 2.10 5.90
CA PHE A 322 10.57 1.21 5.50
C PHE A 322 9.92 0.64 6.76
N VAL A 323 8.63 0.87 6.96
CA VAL A 323 7.85 0.27 8.05
C VAL A 323 6.56 -0.28 7.49
N TRP A 324 6.34 -1.58 7.68
CA TRP A 324 5.09 -2.26 7.42
C TRP A 324 4.71 -3.05 8.67
N HIS A 325 3.80 -2.49 9.47
CA HIS A 325 3.35 -3.10 10.71
C HIS A 325 1.98 -3.72 10.51
N TYR A 326 1.91 -5.03 10.64
CA TYR A 326 0.69 -5.80 10.57
C TYR A 326 0.26 -6.22 11.97
N ARG A 327 -0.96 -5.88 12.37
CA ARG A 327 -1.65 -6.38 13.55
C ARG A 327 -2.88 -7.17 13.10
N GLY A 328 -2.93 -8.47 13.37
CA GLY A 328 -4.05 -9.34 13.02
C GLY A 328 -5.11 -9.47 14.10
N MET A 329 -4.71 -9.39 15.37
CA MET A 329 -5.59 -9.54 16.53
C MET A 329 -5.84 -8.20 17.22
N PRO A 330 -7.10 -7.85 17.60
CA PRO A 330 -8.34 -8.61 17.50
C PRO A 330 -9.00 -8.57 16.10
N HIS A 331 -8.52 -7.80 15.18
CA HIS A 331 -8.82 -7.73 13.75
C HIS A 331 -7.71 -6.99 13.02
N VAL A 332 -7.69 -7.07 11.69
CA VAL A 332 -6.56 -6.57 10.92
C VAL A 332 -6.47 -5.04 10.93
N HIS A 333 -5.33 -4.54 11.39
CA HIS A 333 -4.83 -3.18 11.20
C HIS A 333 -3.44 -3.22 10.57
N VAL A 334 -3.23 -2.46 9.53
CA VAL A 334 -1.92 -2.38 8.88
C VAL A 334 -1.51 -0.93 8.68
N TRP A 335 -0.36 -0.60 9.25
CA TRP A 335 0.24 0.72 9.20
C TRP A 335 1.49 0.67 8.33
N VAL A 336 1.57 1.57 7.37
CA VAL A 336 2.66 1.59 6.39
C VAL A 336 3.25 2.98 6.32
N ASN A 337 4.58 3.04 6.32
CA ASN A 337 5.34 4.26 6.07
C ASN A 337 6.63 3.89 5.33
N ILE A 338 6.86 4.46 4.15
CA ILE A 338 7.98 4.07 3.28
C ILE A 338 8.55 5.31 2.60
N ALA A 339 9.87 5.43 2.64
CA ALA A 339 10.62 6.47 1.93
C ALA A 339 11.94 5.90 1.38
N ASP A 340 12.58 6.61 0.49
CA ASP A 340 13.91 6.26 -0.03
C ASP A 340 15.05 6.82 0.84
N ASP A 341 14.73 7.78 1.72
CA ASP A 341 15.68 8.42 2.65
C ASP A 341 15.10 8.46 4.08
N PRO A 342 15.80 7.90 5.10
CA PRO A 342 15.34 7.94 6.48
C PRO A 342 15.33 9.36 7.10
N ALA A 343 15.99 10.33 6.48
CA ALA A 343 15.97 11.73 6.92
C ALA A 343 14.68 12.47 6.52
N VAL A 344 13.84 11.88 5.67
CA VAL A 344 12.54 12.45 5.28
C VAL A 344 11.65 12.57 6.52
N LYS A 345 11.27 13.81 6.82
CA LYS A 345 10.40 14.12 7.97
C LYS A 345 8.94 13.87 7.62
N ILE A 346 8.54 12.63 7.66
CA ILE A 346 7.15 12.23 7.60
C ILE A 346 6.65 12.13 9.05
N THR A 347 5.83 13.09 9.46
CA THR A 347 5.25 13.09 10.82
C THR A 347 4.03 12.17 10.80
N THR A 348 4.17 11.01 11.42
CA THR A 348 3.03 10.13 11.72
C THR A 348 2.60 10.41 13.16
N ARG A 349 1.34 10.81 13.33
CA ARG A 349 0.66 10.80 14.64
C ARG A 349 -0.63 10.02 14.42
N GLY A 350 -0.73 8.87 15.05
CA GLY A 350 -1.94 8.08 15.13
C GLY A 350 -2.59 8.22 16.47
#